data_9a10709d7ecfe79c204edbbb1e259db2
#
_entry.id   9a10709d7ecfe79c204edbbb1e259db2
#
_cell.length_a   1.000
_cell.length_b   1.000
_cell.length_c   1.000
_cell.angle_alpha   90.00
_cell.angle_beta   90.00
_cell.angle_gamma   90.00
#
_symmetry.space_group_name_H-M   'P 1'
#
loop_
_entity.id
_entity.type
_entity.pdbx_description
1 polymer ?
#
loop_
_entity_poly.entity_id
_entity_poly.type
_entity_poly.pdbx_seq_one_letter_code
_entity_poly.pdbx_strand_id
1 'polypeptide(L)'
;MNHLKNYSNYNLFRKFAPAFAKSQKPNFNKSITMKPMIKSPLQIARASYQPKLPSSLKGNVILKEGAATQSVDDQEDIKALXPNTYGMPLIKFEPGDTKKYPVKNAGVILSGGQAPGGHNVIAGIFDGLKKLNPENKLXGFLGGPSGLVDHKYIELTKEIVDEYRNTGGFDIIGSGRTKXXEXWQFEKGAEICKKMNINAIVIIGGDDSNTNACVLAEYYKQHNXPIQVIGCPKTIDGDLKNEMIEASFGFDTACKVYSELIGNIQRDASSAKKYWHFIRLMGRSASHITLECALQSQPNICIVSEEVAAKNMTLSDIVDDIVEVIVHRAEHGLNFGTILIPEGLIEFIPAMRKLXSELNDLLAHNNDYNALGTDDERRQYIKGTLSPE
;
A
#
# COMPACT_ATOMS: atom_id res chain seq x y z
N MET A 1 -0.46 34.06 -33.63
CA MET A 1 -0.67 34.22 -32.19
C MET A 1 -1.98 34.89 -31.83
N ASN A 2 -2.81 35.23 -32.79
CA ASN A 2 -4.07 35.93 -32.50
C ASN A 2 -5.33 35.06 -32.59
N HIS A 3 -5.21 33.77 -32.82
CA HIS A 3 -6.39 32.90 -32.95
C HIS A 3 -6.79 32.13 -31.68
N LEU A 4 -6.00 32.27 -30.61
CA LEU A 4 -6.31 31.58 -29.35
C LEU A 4 -7.15 32.41 -28.37
N LYS A 5 -7.44 33.67 -28.77
CA LYS A 5 -8.20 34.57 -27.87
C LYS A 5 -9.73 34.38 -27.95
N ASN A 6 -10.24 33.53 -28.82
CA ASN A 6 -11.67 33.38 -29.00
C ASN A 6 -12.27 32.07 -28.53
N TYR A 7 -11.46 31.22 -27.86
CA TYR A 7 -12.03 30.06 -27.18
C TYR A 7 -12.27 30.43 -25.74
N SER A 8 -13.31 31.21 -25.51
CA SER A 8 -13.67 31.54 -24.16
C SER A 8 -14.58 30.45 -23.58
N ASN A 9 -13.99 29.30 -23.28
CA ASN A 9 -14.55 28.42 -22.28
C ASN A 9 -14.73 29.18 -20.95
N TYR A 10 -14.09 30.32 -20.82
CA TYR A 10 -14.25 31.24 -19.71
C TYR A 10 -15.68 31.76 -19.59
N ASN A 11 -16.35 32.02 -20.70
CA ASN A 11 -17.73 32.53 -20.67
C ASN A 11 -18.73 31.43 -20.34
N LEU A 12 -18.44 30.20 -20.73
CA LEU A 12 -19.30 29.05 -20.34
C LEU A 12 -19.20 28.81 -18.84
N PHE A 13 -17.98 28.84 -18.28
CA PHE A 13 -17.76 28.67 -16.85
C PHE A 13 -18.40 29.77 -16.05
N ARG A 14 -18.32 31.03 -16.53
CA ARG A 14 -18.94 32.17 -15.86
C ARG A 14 -20.47 32.10 -15.90
N LYS A 15 -21.05 31.54 -16.97
CA LYS A 15 -22.51 31.37 -17.07
C LYS A 15 -23.05 30.36 -16.08
N PHE A 16 -22.25 29.31 -15.74
CA PHE A 16 -22.67 28.26 -14.83
C PHE A 16 -22.20 28.48 -13.40
N ALA A 17 -21.18 29.33 -13.17
CA ALA A 17 -20.65 29.60 -11.84
C ALA A 17 -21.71 30.14 -10.86
N PRO A 18 -22.64 31.02 -11.27
CA PRO A 18 -23.69 31.45 -10.33
C PRO A 18 -24.65 30.33 -9.92
N ALA A 19 -24.86 29.34 -10.75
CA ALA A 19 -25.70 28.19 -10.39
C ALA A 19 -25.05 27.31 -9.34
N PHE A 20 -23.73 27.19 -9.40
CA PHE A 20 -22.96 26.48 -8.37
C PHE A 20 -22.83 27.29 -7.07
N ALA A 21 -22.71 28.61 -7.19
CA ALA A 21 -22.58 29.49 -6.03
C ALA A 21 -23.89 29.62 -5.24
N LYS A 22 -25.03 29.34 -5.88
CA LYS A 22 -26.33 29.39 -5.22
C LYS A 22 -26.75 28.06 -4.62
N SER A 23 -25.92 27.02 -4.75
CA SER A 23 -26.21 25.77 -4.04
C SER A 23 -26.05 26.08 -2.54
N GLN A 24 -27.14 25.98 -1.82
CA GLN A 24 -27.15 26.19 -0.37
C GLN A 24 -26.14 25.24 0.26
N LYS A 25 -25.39 25.76 1.22
CA LYS A 25 -24.50 24.94 2.04
C LYS A 25 -25.33 23.77 2.56
N PRO A 26 -24.83 22.54 2.40
CA PRO A 26 -25.61 21.39 2.87
C PRO A 26 -25.91 21.57 4.36
N ASN A 27 -27.17 21.51 4.66
CA ASN A 27 -27.63 21.59 6.04
C ASN A 27 -27.43 20.19 6.64
N PHE A 28 -26.37 20.04 7.42
CA PHE A 28 -25.98 18.75 7.98
C PHE A 28 -27.02 18.16 8.94
N ASN A 29 -28.07 18.93 9.27
CA ASN A 29 -29.10 18.49 10.20
C ASN A 29 -30.35 17.89 9.53
N LYS A 30 -30.38 17.81 8.22
CA LYS A 30 -31.49 17.15 7.53
C LYS A 30 -31.03 15.76 7.08
N SER A 31 -31.81 14.75 7.39
CA SER A 31 -31.60 13.42 6.86
C SER A 31 -31.61 13.53 5.33
N ILE A 32 -30.45 13.28 4.74
CA ILE A 32 -30.33 13.27 3.29
C ILE A 32 -30.95 11.96 2.81
N THR A 33 -32.16 12.03 2.32
CA THR A 33 -32.76 10.92 1.58
C THR A 33 -32.04 10.88 0.24
N MET A 34 -31.08 9.99 0.12
CA MET A 34 -30.38 9.75 -1.13
C MET A 34 -31.36 9.19 -2.16
N LYS A 35 -31.56 9.90 -3.26
CA LYS A 35 -32.30 9.34 -4.39
C LYS A 35 -31.52 8.14 -4.91
N PRO A 36 -32.21 7.03 -5.25
CA PRO A 36 -31.48 5.88 -5.81
C PRO A 36 -30.74 6.30 -7.06
N MET A 37 -29.44 6.05 -7.07
CA MET A 37 -28.64 6.33 -8.26
C MET A 37 -29.01 5.34 -9.35
N ILE A 38 -29.24 5.86 -10.56
CA ILE A 38 -29.44 5.00 -11.72
C ILE A 38 -28.08 4.43 -12.10
N LYS A 39 -27.99 3.11 -12.07
CA LYS A 39 -26.74 2.42 -12.38
C LYS A 39 -26.72 1.95 -13.82
N SER A 40 -25.57 2.07 -14.45
CA SER A 40 -25.38 1.54 -15.80
C SER A 40 -25.35 0.01 -15.77
N PRO A 41 -25.62 -0.66 -16.90
CA PRO A 41 -25.47 -2.11 -16.95
C PRO A 41 -24.08 -2.58 -16.58
N LEU A 42 -23.04 -1.81 -16.91
CA LEU A 42 -21.67 -2.17 -16.57
C LEU A 42 -21.43 -2.10 -15.06
N GLN A 43 -21.95 -1.09 -14.40
CA GLN A 43 -21.86 -0.98 -12.94
C GLN A 43 -22.56 -2.16 -12.25
N ILE A 44 -23.72 -2.55 -12.75
CA ILE A 44 -24.47 -3.69 -12.21
C ILE A 44 -23.67 -4.99 -12.40
N ALA A 45 -23.14 -5.19 -13.60
CA ALA A 45 -22.35 -6.40 -13.91
C ALA A 45 -21.09 -6.45 -13.04
N ARG A 46 -20.41 -5.32 -12.87
CA ARG A 46 -19.21 -5.24 -12.03
C ARG A 46 -19.53 -5.63 -10.59
N ALA A 47 -20.59 -5.06 -10.03
CA ALA A 47 -20.96 -5.32 -8.63
C ALA A 47 -21.40 -6.77 -8.40
N SER A 48 -21.90 -7.43 -9.43
CA SER A 48 -22.42 -8.79 -9.31
C SER A 48 -21.34 -9.89 -9.40
N TYR A 49 -20.14 -9.54 -9.88
CA TYR A 49 -19.06 -10.54 -10.00
C TYR A 49 -18.70 -11.09 -8.61
N GLN A 50 -18.61 -12.42 -8.53
CA GLN A 50 -18.22 -13.11 -7.29
C GLN A 50 -16.97 -13.93 -7.56
N PRO A 51 -15.94 -13.79 -6.73
CA PRO A 51 -14.74 -14.61 -6.90
C PRO A 51 -15.02 -16.06 -6.52
N LYS A 52 -14.23 -16.95 -7.06
CA LYS A 52 -14.28 -18.36 -6.65
C LYS A 52 -13.57 -18.51 -5.32
N LEU A 53 -14.30 -19.01 -4.32
CA LEU A 53 -13.71 -19.25 -3.02
C LEU A 53 -13.04 -20.62 -2.98
N PRO A 54 -11.94 -20.76 -2.23
CA PRO A 54 -11.40 -22.10 -1.95
C PRO A 54 -12.44 -22.97 -1.28
N SER A 55 -12.37 -24.27 -1.50
CA SER A 55 -13.35 -25.21 -0.93
C SER A 55 -13.43 -25.11 0.60
N SER A 56 -12.30 -24.83 1.25
CA SER A 56 -12.25 -24.68 2.71
C SER A 56 -13.03 -23.47 3.22
N LEU A 57 -13.35 -22.50 2.34
CA LEU A 57 -14.09 -21.30 2.75
C LEU A 57 -15.54 -21.26 2.26
N LYS A 58 -16.00 -22.32 1.59
CA LYS A 58 -17.35 -22.35 1.05
C LYS A 58 -18.44 -22.59 2.09
N GLY A 59 -18.09 -23.19 3.21
CA GLY A 59 -19.05 -23.48 4.30
C GLY A 59 -18.49 -22.98 5.62
N ASN A 60 -18.98 -23.55 6.71
CA ASN A 60 -18.38 -23.30 8.01
C ASN A 60 -16.97 -23.86 8.04
N VAL A 61 -16.09 -23.18 8.76
CA VAL A 61 -14.70 -23.61 8.86
C VAL A 61 -14.35 -23.85 10.34
N ILE A 62 -13.41 -24.75 10.54
CA ILE A 62 -12.73 -24.89 11.82
C ILE A 62 -11.28 -24.48 11.63
N LEU A 63 -10.71 -23.94 12.67
CA LEU A 63 -9.33 -23.51 12.70
C LEU A 63 -8.46 -24.62 13.25
N LYS A 64 -7.41 -24.99 12.52
CA LYS A 64 -6.42 -25.95 13.02
C LYS A 64 -5.10 -25.22 13.23
N GLU A 65 -4.58 -25.29 14.43
CA GLU A 65 -3.30 -24.74 14.77
C GLU A 65 -2.17 -25.62 14.28
N GLY A 66 -1.24 -25.05 13.55
CA GLY A 66 -0.05 -25.73 13.10
C GLY A 66 1.16 -25.40 13.95
N ALA A 67 2.32 -25.42 13.32
CA ALA A 67 3.57 -25.14 14.01
C ALA A 67 3.67 -23.66 14.43
N ALA A 68 4.39 -23.41 15.50
CA ALA A 68 4.71 -22.04 15.92
C ALA A 68 5.52 -21.34 14.83
N THR A 69 5.25 -20.07 14.64
CA THR A 69 5.95 -19.26 13.63
C THR A 69 7.16 -18.56 14.23
N GLN A 70 8.07 -18.12 13.37
CA GLN A 70 9.22 -17.32 13.77
C GLN A 70 9.48 -16.25 12.71
N SER A 71 10.09 -15.15 13.12
CA SER A 71 10.53 -14.14 12.17
C SER A 71 11.68 -14.67 11.34
N VAL A 72 11.86 -14.09 10.16
CA VAL A 72 12.94 -14.46 9.24
C VAL A 72 14.31 -14.09 9.84
N ASP A 73 14.40 -12.87 10.40
CA ASP A 73 15.63 -12.35 11.00
C ASP A 73 15.31 -11.77 12.37
N ASP A 74 16.34 -11.50 13.14
CA ASP A 74 16.28 -10.81 14.44
C ASP A 74 15.29 -11.48 15.41
N GLN A 75 15.27 -12.79 15.42
CA GLN A 75 14.27 -13.58 16.16
C GLN A 75 14.25 -13.25 17.65
N GLU A 76 15.43 -13.16 18.28
CA GLU A 76 15.49 -12.88 19.73
C GLU A 76 15.02 -11.47 20.05
N ASP A 77 15.40 -10.49 19.24
CA ASP A 77 15.01 -9.09 19.46
C ASP A 77 13.50 -8.93 19.29
N ILE A 78 12.92 -9.52 18.24
CA ILE A 78 11.48 -9.44 17.98
C ILE A 78 10.69 -10.17 19.07
N LYS A 79 11.18 -11.31 19.52
CA LYS A 79 10.57 -12.05 20.62
C LYS A 79 10.57 -11.22 21.91
N ALA A 80 11.64 -10.51 22.18
CA ALA A 80 11.72 -9.62 23.33
C ALA A 80 10.74 -8.46 23.25
N LEU A 81 10.50 -7.95 22.06
CA LEU A 81 9.54 -6.87 21.85
C LEU A 81 8.09 -7.33 21.81
N UNK A 82 7.56 -8.43 21.28
CA UNK A 82 6.56 -8.83 21.26
C UNK A 82 6.43 -9.84 21.90
N PRO A 83 6.56 -10.09 23.30
CA PRO A 83 6.59 -11.38 24.01
C PRO A 83 5.24 -12.11 24.07
N ASN A 84 4.15 -11.43 23.98
CA ASN A 84 2.83 -12.05 24.10
C ASN A 84 2.27 -12.52 22.76
N THR A 85 2.84 -12.06 21.65
CA THR A 85 2.33 -12.39 20.32
C THR A 85 3.35 -13.10 19.43
N TYR A 86 4.62 -13.06 19.77
CA TYR A 86 5.64 -13.74 18.97
C TYR A 86 5.40 -15.25 18.99
N GLY A 87 5.57 -15.89 17.83
CA GLY A 87 5.52 -17.34 17.75
C GLY A 87 4.11 -17.93 17.65
N MET A 88 3.12 -17.11 17.38
CA MET A 88 1.75 -17.63 17.21
C MET A 88 1.73 -18.67 16.09
N PRO A 89 0.90 -19.71 16.23
CA PRO A 89 0.93 -20.81 15.27
C PRO A 89 0.34 -20.42 13.92
N LEU A 90 0.79 -21.10 12.88
CA LEU A 90 0.11 -21.07 11.59
C LEU A 90 -1.29 -21.62 11.77
N ILE A 91 -2.26 -20.97 11.13
CA ILE A 91 -3.65 -21.38 11.19
C ILE A 91 -4.06 -21.92 9.82
N LYS A 92 -4.65 -23.12 9.80
CA LYS A 92 -5.25 -23.71 8.62
C LYS A 92 -6.76 -23.73 8.78
N PHE A 93 -7.46 -23.53 7.68
CA PHE A 93 -8.92 -23.62 7.66
C PHE A 93 -9.31 -24.96 7.05
N GLU A 94 -10.19 -25.67 7.73
CA GLU A 94 -10.75 -26.92 7.26
C GLU A 94 -12.27 -26.84 7.30
N PRO A 95 -12.99 -27.60 6.44
CA PRO A 95 -14.44 -27.62 6.52
C PRO A 95 -14.90 -28.07 7.90
N GLY A 96 -15.88 -27.37 8.45
CA GLY A 96 -16.41 -27.65 9.77
C GLY A 96 -17.90 -27.92 9.76
N ASP A 97 -18.43 -28.30 10.91
CA ASP A 97 -19.85 -28.55 11.07
C ASP A 97 -20.64 -27.25 11.09
N THR A 98 -21.94 -27.35 10.86
CA THR A 98 -22.83 -26.21 11.00
C THR A 98 -22.93 -25.83 12.47
N LYS A 99 -22.30 -24.73 12.82
CA LYS A 99 -22.25 -24.21 14.17
C LYS A 99 -22.69 -22.76 14.16
N LYS A 100 -23.52 -22.37 15.11
CA LYS A 100 -23.87 -20.98 15.27
C LYS A 100 -22.73 -20.25 15.99
N TYR A 101 -22.28 -19.18 15.39
CA TYR A 101 -21.25 -18.34 16.00
C TYR A 101 -21.89 -17.16 16.71
N PRO A 102 -21.36 -16.78 17.89
CA PRO A 102 -21.88 -15.58 18.57
C PRO A 102 -21.60 -14.33 17.74
N VAL A 103 -22.32 -13.27 18.05
CA VAL A 103 -22.11 -11.99 17.36
C VAL A 103 -20.70 -11.49 17.61
N LYS A 104 -19.99 -11.16 16.55
CA LYS A 104 -18.66 -10.56 16.58
C LYS A 104 -18.64 -9.37 15.63
N ASN A 105 -18.31 -8.22 16.15
CA ASN A 105 -18.20 -7.01 15.34
C ASN A 105 -16.73 -6.73 15.06
N ALA A 106 -16.43 -6.27 13.87
CA ALA A 106 -15.07 -5.96 13.47
C ALA A 106 -14.95 -4.53 12.98
N GLY A 107 -13.77 -3.96 13.19
CA GLY A 107 -13.39 -2.69 12.58
C GLY A 107 -12.38 -2.93 11.49
N VAL A 108 -12.41 -2.11 10.46
CA VAL A 108 -11.43 -2.20 9.37
C VAL A 108 -10.80 -0.84 9.14
N ILE A 109 -9.51 -0.84 8.89
CA ILE A 109 -8.69 0.35 8.67
C ILE A 109 -7.87 0.14 7.41
N LEU A 110 -7.90 1.14 6.52
CA LEU A 110 -7.00 1.19 5.37
C LEU A 110 -5.85 2.11 5.73
N SER A 111 -4.62 1.62 5.65
CA SER A 111 -3.46 2.33 6.17
C SER A 111 -2.36 2.42 5.13
N GLY A 112 -1.79 3.62 4.97
CA GLY A 112 -0.71 3.88 4.03
C GLY A 112 -1.20 4.25 2.64
N GLY A 113 -0.33 4.10 1.64
CA GLY A 113 -0.66 4.42 0.26
C GLY A 113 -1.68 3.46 -0.32
N GLN A 114 -2.48 3.96 -1.25
CA GLN A 114 -3.53 3.16 -1.84
C GLN A 114 -2.96 2.07 -2.77
N ALA A 115 -3.70 0.97 -2.87
CA ALA A 115 -3.41 -0.07 -3.86
C ALA A 115 -4.73 -0.63 -4.39
N PRO A 116 -4.80 -1.01 -5.65
CA PRO A 116 -6.01 -1.67 -6.17
C PRO A 116 -6.26 -2.97 -5.42
N GLY A 117 -7.43 -3.14 -4.86
CA GLY A 117 -7.83 -4.35 -4.14
C GLY A 117 -8.32 -4.12 -2.72
N GLY A 118 -8.07 -2.94 -2.15
CA GLY A 118 -8.53 -2.65 -0.78
C GLY A 118 -10.03 -2.79 -0.63
N HIS A 119 -10.79 -2.30 -1.58
CA HIS A 119 -12.25 -2.43 -1.55
C HIS A 119 -12.69 -3.89 -1.51
N ASN A 120 -11.99 -4.76 -2.24
CA ASN A 120 -12.38 -6.17 -2.27
C ASN A 120 -11.94 -6.94 -1.03
N VAL A 121 -10.88 -6.50 -0.36
CA VAL A 121 -10.56 -7.06 0.96
C VAL A 121 -11.70 -6.72 1.94
N ILE A 122 -12.16 -5.48 1.92
CA ILE A 122 -13.27 -5.05 2.77
C ILE A 122 -14.54 -5.85 2.42
N ALA A 123 -14.84 -6.00 1.12
CA ALA A 123 -16.01 -6.77 0.69
C ALA A 123 -15.93 -8.21 1.17
N GLY A 124 -14.75 -8.83 1.10
CA GLY A 124 -14.56 -10.20 1.58
C GLY A 124 -14.74 -10.32 3.10
N ILE A 125 -14.23 -9.36 3.85
CA ILE A 125 -14.43 -9.32 5.32
C ILE A 125 -15.92 -9.19 5.62
N PHE A 126 -16.59 -8.27 4.94
CA PHE A 126 -18.04 -8.05 5.13
C PHE A 126 -18.81 -9.34 4.83
N ASP A 127 -18.56 -9.96 3.69
CA ASP A 127 -19.28 -11.17 3.29
C ASP A 127 -19.04 -12.31 4.28
N GLY A 128 -17.79 -12.47 4.73
CA GLY A 128 -17.44 -13.51 5.70
C GLY A 128 -18.11 -13.30 7.04
N LEU A 129 -18.11 -12.05 7.52
CA LEU A 129 -18.76 -11.72 8.81
C LEU A 129 -20.26 -12.00 8.74
N LYS A 130 -20.92 -11.59 7.67
CA LYS A 130 -22.37 -11.77 7.51
C LYS A 130 -22.73 -13.23 7.35
N LYS A 131 -21.87 -14.02 6.71
CA LYS A 131 -22.08 -15.46 6.57
C LYS A 131 -22.00 -16.18 7.92
N LEU A 132 -21.06 -15.78 8.77
CA LEU A 132 -20.92 -16.38 10.12
C LEU A 132 -22.10 -16.03 11.02
N ASN A 133 -22.56 -14.82 10.96
CA ASN A 133 -23.73 -14.36 11.73
C ASN A 133 -24.26 -13.08 11.09
N PRO A 134 -25.51 -13.09 10.60
CA PRO A 134 -26.08 -11.90 9.93
C PRO A 134 -26.12 -10.67 10.80
N GLU A 135 -26.04 -10.80 12.13
CA GLU A 135 -26.06 -9.66 13.04
C GLU A 135 -24.66 -9.04 13.24
N ASN A 136 -23.61 -9.68 12.73
CA ASN A 136 -22.26 -9.12 12.78
C ASN A 136 -22.21 -7.80 12.03
N LYS A 137 -21.46 -6.82 12.60
CA LYS A 137 -21.28 -5.50 11.97
C LYS A 137 -19.81 -5.29 11.64
N LEU A 138 -19.62 -4.54 10.59
CA LEU A 138 -18.28 -4.12 10.17
C LEU A 138 -18.24 -2.60 10.20
N UNK A 139 -17.45 -1.98 10.97
CA UNK A 139 -17.25 -0.67 11.13
C UNK A 139 -16.08 -0.28 10.38
N GLY A 140 -16.10 0.67 9.52
CA GLY A 140 -14.97 1.24 8.82
C GLY A 140 -14.51 2.52 9.46
N PHE A 141 -13.27 2.55 9.88
CA PHE A 141 -12.69 3.76 10.47
C PHE A 141 -12.19 4.67 9.35
N LEU A 142 -12.52 5.96 9.44
CA LEU A 142 -12.33 6.90 8.33
C LEU A 142 -10.94 7.54 8.36
N GLY A 143 -10.30 7.58 7.20
CA GLY A 143 -9.05 8.31 7.04
C GLY A 143 -7.82 7.60 7.58
N GLY A 144 -7.91 6.30 7.81
CA GLY A 144 -6.79 5.51 8.29
C GLY A 144 -6.82 5.28 9.79
N PRO A 145 -5.67 4.95 10.40
CA PRO A 145 -5.62 4.64 11.84
C PRO A 145 -6.10 5.78 12.74
N SER A 146 -5.98 7.04 12.30
CA SER A 146 -6.48 8.17 13.09
C SER A 146 -7.99 8.09 13.30
N GLY A 147 -8.73 7.45 12.41
CA GLY A 147 -10.18 7.28 12.56
C GLY A 147 -10.54 6.48 13.80
N LEU A 148 -9.70 5.53 14.19
CA LEU A 148 -9.94 4.75 15.40
C LEU A 148 -9.80 5.65 16.65
N VAL A 149 -8.70 6.40 16.78
CA VAL A 149 -8.48 7.26 17.95
C VAL A 149 -9.42 8.45 17.99
N ASP A 150 -9.81 8.97 16.83
CA ASP A 150 -10.72 10.12 16.73
C ASP A 150 -12.19 9.72 16.76
N HIS A 151 -12.49 8.42 16.80
CA HIS A 151 -13.86 7.88 16.80
C HIS A 151 -14.64 8.35 15.57
N LYS A 152 -13.97 8.31 14.40
CA LYS A 152 -14.59 8.65 13.11
C LYS A 152 -14.79 7.36 12.33
N TYR A 153 -16.03 7.00 12.11
CA TYR A 153 -16.33 5.71 11.49
C TYR A 153 -17.70 5.75 10.78
N ILE A 154 -17.90 4.76 9.93
CA ILE A 154 -19.22 4.47 9.38
C ILE A 154 -19.48 2.97 9.54
N GLU A 155 -20.74 2.60 9.68
CA GLU A 155 -21.11 1.19 9.58
C GLU A 155 -21.14 0.83 8.10
N LEU A 156 -20.39 -0.19 7.72
CA LEU A 156 -20.35 -0.66 6.35
C LEU A 156 -21.51 -1.61 6.12
N THR A 157 -22.51 -1.13 5.38
CA THR A 157 -23.70 -1.89 5.05
C THR A 157 -23.54 -2.55 3.68
N LYS A 158 -24.42 -3.49 3.36
CA LYS A 158 -24.41 -4.13 2.05
C LYS A 158 -24.47 -3.10 0.93
N GLU A 159 -25.29 -2.07 1.09
CA GLU A 159 -25.47 -1.03 0.08
C GLU A 159 -24.17 -0.28 -0.17
N ILE A 160 -23.46 0.09 0.89
CA ILE A 160 -22.19 0.80 0.77
C ILE A 160 -21.14 -0.11 0.16
N VAL A 161 -21.00 -1.34 0.67
CA VAL A 161 -19.98 -2.28 0.17
C VAL A 161 -20.21 -2.60 -1.31
N ASP A 162 -21.46 -2.79 -1.72
CA ASP A 162 -21.77 -3.14 -3.11
C ASP A 162 -21.41 -2.01 -4.09
N GLU A 163 -21.45 -0.75 -3.66
CA GLU A 163 -21.01 0.36 -4.50
C GLU A 163 -19.54 0.28 -4.86
N TYR A 164 -18.73 -0.27 -3.94
CA TYR A 164 -17.28 -0.34 -4.12
C TYR A 164 -16.79 -1.72 -4.53
N ARG A 165 -17.66 -2.70 -4.50
CA ARG A 165 -17.32 -4.09 -4.83
C ARG A 165 -16.75 -4.16 -6.24
N ASN A 166 -15.58 -4.80 -6.37
CA ASN A 166 -14.88 -4.98 -7.65
C ASN A 166 -14.43 -3.66 -8.28
N THR A 167 -14.26 -2.63 -7.46
CA THR A 167 -13.56 -1.41 -7.87
C THR A 167 -12.19 -1.39 -7.19
N GLY A 168 -11.22 -0.75 -7.80
CA GLY A 168 -9.91 -0.64 -7.21
C GLY A 168 -9.81 0.57 -6.30
N GLY A 169 -9.12 0.44 -5.20
CA GLY A 169 -8.80 1.60 -4.38
C GLY A 169 -9.09 1.45 -2.90
N PHE A 170 -8.98 2.58 -2.21
CA PHE A 170 -9.10 2.73 -0.76
C PHE A 170 -10.13 3.79 -0.37
N ASP A 171 -10.87 4.33 -1.33
CA ASP A 171 -11.70 5.50 -1.06
C ASP A 171 -13.03 5.19 -0.36
N ILE A 172 -13.38 3.93 -0.19
CA ILE A 172 -14.60 3.57 0.56
C ILE A 172 -14.58 4.17 1.97
N ILE A 173 -13.42 4.16 2.65
CA ILE A 173 -13.26 4.76 3.98
C ILE A 173 -12.04 5.67 4.06
N GLY A 174 -11.32 5.82 2.97
CA GLY A 174 -10.11 6.62 2.96
C GLY A 174 -8.95 5.92 3.68
N SER A 175 -7.79 6.49 3.55
CA SER A 175 -6.55 5.93 4.10
C SER A 175 -5.72 7.04 4.74
N GLY A 176 -4.79 6.67 5.60
CA GLY A 176 -3.89 7.63 6.24
C GLY A 176 -2.63 6.97 6.73
N ARG A 177 -1.66 7.77 7.15
CA ARG A 177 -0.34 7.29 7.56
C ARG A 177 -0.05 7.45 9.05
N THR A 178 -1.03 7.82 9.85
CA THR A 178 -0.90 7.92 11.31
C THR A 178 -0.54 6.53 11.87
N LYS A 179 0.36 6.52 12.83
CA LYS A 179 0.75 5.29 13.52
C LYS A 179 0.42 5.40 15.00
N UNK A 180 -0.10 4.49 15.60
CA UNK A 180 -0.43 4.49 16.92
C UNK A 180 0.81 4.12 17.65
N UNK A 181 1.44 4.97 18.19
CA UNK A 181 2.66 4.81 18.74
C UNK A 181 2.68 5.05 20.17
N GLU A 182 1.82 5.83 20.52
CA GLU A 182 1.84 6.28 21.93
C GLU A 182 0.77 5.62 22.82
N UNK A 183 1.01 5.48 23.83
CA UNK A 183 0.23 4.85 24.76
C UNK A 183 -1.18 5.25 24.82
N TRP A 184 -1.30 6.65 24.84
CA TRP A 184 -2.67 7.19 24.90
C TRP A 184 -3.49 6.77 23.68
N GLN A 185 -2.84 6.57 22.56
CA GLN A 185 -3.51 6.12 21.33
C GLN A 185 -4.01 4.68 21.49
N PHE A 186 -3.21 3.82 22.09
CA PHE A 186 -3.61 2.44 22.33
C PHE A 186 -4.77 2.37 23.32
N GLU A 187 -4.71 3.16 24.38
CA GLU A 187 -5.77 3.23 25.39
C GLU A 187 -7.06 3.75 24.77
N LYS A 188 -6.96 4.80 23.99
CA LYS A 188 -8.13 5.40 23.33
C LYS A 188 -8.75 4.44 22.33
N GLY A 189 -7.93 3.76 21.53
CA GLY A 189 -8.41 2.75 20.59
C GLY A 189 -9.14 1.61 21.31
N ALA A 190 -8.59 1.12 22.41
CA ALA A 190 -9.22 0.04 23.18
C ALA A 190 -10.55 0.51 23.78
N GLU A 191 -10.59 1.75 24.28
CA GLU A 191 -11.81 2.33 24.85
C GLU A 191 -12.92 2.43 23.80
N ILE A 192 -12.57 2.87 22.58
CA ILE A 192 -13.53 3.01 21.49
C ILE A 192 -14.02 1.63 21.04
N CYS A 193 -13.14 0.64 20.95
CA CYS A 193 -13.54 -0.72 20.61
C CYS A 193 -14.51 -1.29 21.65
N LYS A 194 -14.25 -1.05 22.91
CA LYS A 194 -15.15 -1.49 23.98
C LYS A 194 -16.51 -0.80 23.86
N LYS A 195 -16.50 0.50 23.65
CA LYS A 195 -17.71 1.31 23.50
C LYS A 195 -18.57 0.86 22.31
N MET A 196 -17.91 0.47 21.22
CA MET A 196 -18.57 0.04 19.99
C MET A 196 -18.82 -1.47 19.94
N ASN A 197 -18.41 -2.19 20.97
CA ASN A 197 -18.47 -3.66 21.02
C ASN A 197 -17.74 -4.30 19.83
N ILE A 198 -16.53 -3.80 19.56
CA ILE A 198 -15.67 -4.32 18.49
C ILE A 198 -14.73 -5.37 19.09
N ASN A 199 -14.71 -6.55 18.50
CA ASN A 199 -13.95 -7.71 18.96
C ASN A 199 -12.70 -7.98 18.12
N ALA A 200 -12.61 -7.34 16.96
CA ALA A 200 -11.47 -7.52 16.05
C ALA A 200 -11.26 -6.27 15.24
N ILE A 201 -9.99 -5.98 14.96
CA ILE A 201 -9.61 -4.91 14.03
C ILE A 201 -8.77 -5.53 12.92
N VAL A 202 -9.12 -5.23 11.68
CA VAL A 202 -8.34 -5.63 10.51
C VAL A 202 -7.66 -4.40 9.96
N ILE A 203 -6.33 -4.44 9.86
CA ILE A 203 -5.54 -3.34 9.32
C ILE A 203 -4.99 -3.77 7.97
N ILE A 204 -5.40 -3.07 6.93
CA ILE A 204 -5.00 -3.36 5.55
C ILE A 204 -3.97 -2.32 5.15
N GLY A 205 -2.72 -2.73 4.94
CA GLY A 205 -1.68 -1.78 4.62
C GLY A 205 -0.33 -2.43 4.36
N GLY A 206 0.67 -1.60 4.17
CA GLY A 206 2.04 -2.04 3.85
C GLY A 206 2.86 -2.45 5.06
N ASP A 207 4.17 -2.40 4.92
CA ASP A 207 5.13 -2.83 5.96
C ASP A 207 4.89 -2.13 7.28
N ASP A 208 4.90 -0.79 7.25
CA ASP A 208 4.77 0.01 8.47
C ASP A 208 3.42 -0.22 9.13
N SER A 209 2.37 -0.39 8.33
CA SER A 209 1.02 -0.61 8.84
C SER A 209 0.91 -1.97 9.52
N ASN A 210 1.54 -2.99 8.95
CA ASN A 210 1.53 -4.33 9.55
C ASN A 210 2.41 -4.39 10.79
N THR A 211 3.52 -3.65 10.81
CA THR A 211 4.31 -3.48 12.03
C THR A 211 3.47 -2.82 13.13
N ASN A 212 2.74 -1.78 12.78
CA ASN A 212 1.86 -1.10 13.73
C ASN A 212 0.75 -2.02 14.22
N ALA A 213 0.20 -2.86 13.33
CA ALA A 213 -0.80 -3.87 13.73
C ALA A 213 -0.21 -4.84 14.75
N CYS A 214 1.03 -5.26 14.54
CA CYS A 214 1.74 -6.15 15.46
C CYS A 214 1.89 -5.52 16.84
N VAL A 215 2.29 -4.25 16.89
CA VAL A 215 2.45 -3.50 18.16
C VAL A 215 1.09 -3.37 18.86
N LEU A 216 0.04 -3.07 18.11
CA LEU A 216 -1.30 -2.93 18.67
C LEU A 216 -1.79 -4.27 19.22
N ALA A 217 -1.56 -5.36 18.50
CA ALA A 217 -1.93 -6.71 18.97
C ALA A 217 -1.22 -7.04 20.27
N GLU A 218 0.07 -6.71 20.34
CA GLU A 218 0.87 -6.95 21.55
C GLU A 218 0.29 -6.17 22.75
N TYR A 219 -0.04 -4.90 22.53
CA TYR A 219 -0.62 -4.06 23.59
C TYR A 219 -1.95 -4.66 24.09
N TYR A 220 -2.84 -5.04 23.18
CA TYR A 220 -4.14 -5.57 23.57
C TYR A 220 -3.99 -6.89 24.34
N LYS A 221 -3.09 -7.75 23.88
CA LYS A 221 -2.88 -9.03 24.56
C LYS A 221 -2.28 -8.83 25.95
N GLN A 222 -1.30 -7.93 26.04
CA GLN A 222 -0.64 -7.60 27.31
C GLN A 222 -1.64 -7.04 28.34
N HIS A 223 -2.61 -6.25 27.89
CA HIS A 223 -3.60 -5.58 28.75
C HIS A 223 -4.95 -6.30 28.78
N ASN A 224 -5.02 -7.52 28.28
CA ASN A 224 -6.24 -8.34 28.25
C ASN A 224 -7.45 -7.66 27.58
N UNK A 225 -7.32 -6.90 26.46
CA UNK A 225 -8.19 -6.33 25.82
C UNK A 225 -8.62 -7.26 24.91
N PRO A 226 -9.94 -7.75 25.00
CA PRO A 226 -10.46 -8.83 24.16
C PRO A 226 -10.68 -8.39 22.71
N ILE A 227 -9.65 -7.86 22.09
CA ILE A 227 -9.68 -7.35 20.72
C ILE A 227 -8.57 -8.04 19.93
N GLN A 228 -8.95 -8.78 18.89
CA GLN A 228 -7.99 -9.40 17.98
C GLN A 228 -7.56 -8.36 16.96
N VAL A 229 -6.28 -8.40 16.58
CA VAL A 229 -5.78 -7.53 15.52
C VAL A 229 -5.21 -8.41 14.42
N ILE A 230 -5.68 -8.20 13.20
CA ILE A 230 -5.26 -8.98 12.04
C ILE A 230 -4.72 -8.02 10.99
N GLY A 231 -3.48 -8.24 10.54
CA GLY A 231 -2.88 -7.47 9.47
C GLY A 231 -3.13 -8.14 8.12
N CYS A 232 -3.52 -7.33 7.13
CA CYS A 232 -3.64 -7.79 5.76
C CYS A 232 -2.57 -7.07 4.93
N PRO A 233 -1.52 -7.77 4.51
CA PRO A 233 -0.44 -7.09 3.78
C PRO A 233 -0.91 -6.58 2.42
N LYS A 234 -0.46 -5.39 2.10
CA LYS A 234 -0.76 -4.69 0.86
C LYS A 234 0.54 -4.10 0.33
N THR A 235 0.86 -4.31 -0.91
CA THR A 235 1.86 -3.50 -1.61
C THR A 235 1.82 -3.78 -3.10
N ILE A 236 1.88 -2.72 -3.90
CA ILE A 236 2.05 -2.89 -5.33
C ILE A 236 3.47 -3.35 -5.67
N ASP A 237 4.42 -3.18 -4.74
CA ASP A 237 5.82 -3.51 -4.99
C ASP A 237 6.08 -5.00 -5.17
N GLY A 238 5.20 -5.85 -4.62
CA GLY A 238 5.39 -7.30 -4.72
C GLY A 238 6.43 -7.86 -3.78
N ASP A 239 6.95 -7.06 -2.84
CA ASP A 239 8.02 -7.50 -1.95
C ASP A 239 7.53 -8.18 -0.67
N LEU A 240 6.24 -8.11 -0.38
CA LEU A 240 5.65 -8.87 0.73
C LEU A 240 5.20 -10.24 0.22
N LYS A 241 6.18 -11.10 -0.02
CA LYS A 241 5.98 -12.39 -0.63
C LYS A 241 6.63 -13.46 0.25
N ASN A 242 5.92 -14.56 0.45
CA ASN A 242 6.45 -15.71 1.20
C ASN A 242 5.68 -16.96 0.79
N GLU A 243 5.85 -18.04 1.53
CA GLU A 243 5.17 -19.31 1.25
C GLU A 243 3.64 -19.18 1.23
N MET A 244 3.11 -18.26 2.03
CA MET A 244 1.67 -18.09 2.19
C MET A 244 1.09 -17.01 1.27
N ILE A 245 1.93 -16.10 0.80
CA ILE A 245 1.51 -14.97 -0.05
C ILE A 245 2.28 -15.06 -1.37
N GLU A 246 1.63 -15.53 -2.40
CA GLU A 246 2.24 -15.64 -3.73
C GLU A 246 2.49 -14.29 -4.37
N ALA A 247 1.53 -13.38 -4.21
CA ALA A 247 1.61 -12.02 -4.73
C ALA A 247 0.70 -11.13 -3.90
N SER A 248 1.17 -9.93 -3.59
CA SER A 248 0.33 -8.98 -2.87
C SER A 248 -0.64 -8.33 -3.84
N PHE A 249 -1.82 -7.97 -3.34
CA PHE A 249 -2.83 -7.37 -4.21
C PHE A 249 -2.38 -5.99 -4.66
N GLY A 250 -2.79 -5.64 -5.88
CA GLY A 250 -2.43 -4.37 -6.51
C GLY A 250 -1.24 -4.45 -7.44
N PHE A 251 -0.36 -5.44 -7.28
CA PHE A 251 0.83 -5.60 -8.10
C PHE A 251 0.48 -5.76 -9.58
N ASP A 252 -0.42 -6.69 -9.88
CA ASP A 252 -0.79 -7.00 -11.27
C ASP A 252 -1.41 -5.78 -11.96
N THR A 253 -2.33 -5.10 -11.28
CA THR A 253 -2.97 -3.90 -11.83
C THR A 253 -1.94 -2.79 -12.05
N ALA A 254 -1.06 -2.56 -11.09
CA ALA A 254 -0.01 -1.53 -11.23
C ALA A 254 0.89 -1.83 -12.43
N CYS A 255 1.30 -3.08 -12.60
CA CYS A 255 2.17 -3.46 -13.71
C CYS A 255 1.47 -3.30 -15.05
N LYS A 256 0.18 -3.64 -15.14
CA LYS A 256 -0.60 -3.45 -16.37
C LYS A 256 -0.73 -1.98 -16.74
N VAL A 257 -1.03 -1.13 -15.77
CA VAL A 257 -1.17 0.31 -16.02
C VAL A 257 0.19 0.89 -16.42
N TYR A 258 1.24 0.58 -15.69
CA TYR A 258 2.58 1.09 -16.00
C TYR A 258 3.06 0.61 -17.36
N SER A 259 2.83 -0.65 -17.71
CA SER A 259 3.24 -1.19 -19.01
C SER A 259 2.56 -0.47 -20.16
N GLU A 260 1.29 -0.15 -20.00
CA GLU A 260 0.53 0.62 -21.00
C GLU A 260 1.10 2.03 -21.16
N LEU A 261 1.39 2.70 -20.06
CA LEU A 261 1.99 4.04 -20.10
C LEU A 261 3.38 4.02 -20.74
N ILE A 262 4.19 3.02 -20.40
CA ILE A 262 5.53 2.85 -20.98
C ILE A 262 5.41 2.62 -22.50
N GLY A 263 4.50 1.78 -22.92
CA GLY A 263 4.27 1.51 -24.33
C GLY A 263 3.88 2.74 -25.12
N ASN A 264 3.07 3.62 -24.52
CA ASN A 264 2.69 4.89 -25.14
C ASN A 264 3.91 5.80 -25.31
N ILE A 265 4.77 5.87 -24.29
CA ILE A 265 6.03 6.65 -24.37
C ILE A 265 6.95 6.08 -25.45
N GLN A 266 7.06 4.76 -25.53
CA GLN A 266 7.90 4.10 -26.54
C GLN A 266 7.40 4.40 -27.94
N ARG A 267 6.10 4.37 -28.15
CA ARG A 267 5.52 4.67 -29.46
C ARG A 267 5.78 6.12 -29.86
N ASP A 268 5.63 7.03 -28.91
CA ASP A 268 5.90 8.45 -29.14
C ASP A 268 7.38 8.69 -29.47
N ALA A 269 8.28 8.09 -28.72
CA ALA A 269 9.74 8.21 -28.94
C ALA A 269 10.12 7.67 -30.32
N SER A 270 9.54 6.54 -30.70
CA SER A 270 9.79 5.89 -32.00
C SER A 270 9.31 6.76 -33.17
N SER A 271 8.14 7.35 -32.99
CA SER A 271 7.51 8.20 -34.02
C SER A 271 8.26 9.51 -34.18
N ALA A 272 8.68 10.15 -33.10
CA ALA A 272 9.44 11.40 -33.12
C ALA A 272 10.93 11.17 -33.41
N LYS A 273 11.41 9.95 -33.24
CA LYS A 273 12.83 9.54 -33.39
C LYS A 273 13.72 10.29 -32.39
N LYS A 274 13.18 10.53 -31.20
CA LYS A 274 13.83 11.17 -30.04
C LYS A 274 12.87 11.02 -28.86
N TYR A 275 13.24 11.00 -27.73
CA TYR A 275 14.33 11.23 -26.83
C TYR A 275 14.67 9.95 -26.07
N TRP A 276 15.65 9.98 -25.18
CA TRP A 276 15.88 8.93 -24.22
C TRP A 276 15.02 9.24 -23.00
N HIS A 277 14.08 8.34 -22.69
CA HIS A 277 13.17 8.49 -21.56
C HIS A 277 13.65 7.61 -20.41
N PHE A 278 14.00 8.24 -19.30
CA PHE A 278 14.37 7.54 -18.08
C PHE A 278 13.10 7.42 -17.25
N ILE A 279 12.62 6.21 -17.07
CA ILE A 279 11.35 5.94 -16.40
C ILE A 279 11.63 5.25 -15.08
N ARG A 280 11.37 5.95 -14.00
CA ARG A 280 11.55 5.42 -12.65
C ARG A 280 10.24 4.76 -12.23
N LEU A 281 10.34 3.50 -11.75
CA LEU A 281 9.17 2.72 -11.36
C LEU A 281 9.22 2.44 -9.86
N MET A 282 8.07 2.38 -9.23
CA MET A 282 7.97 2.11 -7.80
C MET A 282 8.53 0.74 -7.45
N GLY A 283 8.92 0.58 -6.21
CA GLY A 283 9.52 -0.63 -5.66
C GLY A 283 10.85 -0.31 -5.00
N ARG A 284 10.82 -0.20 -3.67
CA ARG A 284 12.02 0.16 -2.90
C ARG A 284 12.91 -1.04 -2.59
N SER A 285 12.28 -2.13 -2.15
CA SER A 285 13.00 -3.30 -1.64
C SER A 285 13.13 -4.42 -2.65
N ALA A 286 12.55 -4.24 -3.82
CA ALA A 286 12.58 -5.25 -4.87
C ALA A 286 12.29 -4.59 -6.21
N SER A 287 12.77 -5.22 -7.29
CA SER A 287 12.60 -4.72 -8.66
C SER A 287 11.51 -5.45 -9.42
N HIS A 288 10.53 -6.02 -8.72
CA HIS A 288 9.50 -6.85 -9.35
C HIS A 288 8.67 -6.06 -10.37
N ILE A 289 8.27 -4.83 -10.04
CA ILE A 289 7.49 -3.99 -10.96
C ILE A 289 8.31 -3.68 -12.21
N THR A 290 9.55 -3.24 -12.01
CA THR A 290 10.42 -2.89 -13.13
C THR A 290 10.63 -4.09 -14.06
N LEU A 291 10.90 -5.26 -13.50
CA LEU A 291 11.13 -6.46 -14.29
C LEU A 291 9.86 -6.89 -15.04
N GLU A 292 8.71 -6.89 -14.37
CA GLU A 292 7.45 -7.26 -15.02
C GLU A 292 7.11 -6.30 -16.17
N CYS A 293 7.30 -5.01 -15.95
CA CYS A 293 7.05 -4.01 -16.99
C CYS A 293 8.03 -4.16 -18.15
N ALA A 294 9.29 -4.51 -17.87
CA ALA A 294 10.27 -4.75 -18.92
C ALA A 294 9.88 -5.95 -19.78
N LEU A 295 9.41 -7.02 -19.15
CA LEU A 295 8.97 -8.22 -19.88
C LEU A 295 7.78 -7.91 -20.78
N GLN A 296 6.91 -7.00 -20.37
CA GLN A 296 5.74 -6.62 -21.18
C GLN A 296 6.06 -5.58 -22.26
N SER A 297 6.97 -4.66 -21.99
CA SER A 297 7.22 -3.52 -22.88
C SER A 297 8.53 -3.58 -23.66
N GLN A 298 9.46 -4.41 -23.25
CA GLN A 298 10.76 -4.60 -23.93
C GLN A 298 11.50 -3.27 -24.15
N PRO A 299 11.88 -2.60 -23.05
CA PRO A 299 12.63 -1.35 -23.16
C PRO A 299 14.05 -1.60 -23.67
N ASN A 300 14.75 -0.55 -24.01
CA ASN A 300 16.14 -0.68 -24.46
C ASN A 300 17.06 -1.04 -23.29
N ILE A 301 16.76 -0.56 -22.09
CA ILE A 301 17.52 -0.89 -20.89
C ILE A 301 16.52 -1.12 -19.73
N CYS A 302 16.74 -2.19 -18.98
CA CYS A 302 16.03 -2.45 -17.73
C CYS A 302 17.07 -2.71 -16.66
N ILE A 303 17.09 -1.91 -15.62
CA ILE A 303 18.00 -2.12 -14.50
C ILE A 303 17.26 -2.92 -13.43
N VAL A 304 17.88 -4.01 -12.98
CA VAL A 304 17.36 -4.85 -11.91
C VAL A 304 18.28 -4.68 -10.72
N SER A 305 17.76 -4.10 -9.64
CA SER A 305 18.56 -3.75 -8.46
C SER A 305 19.29 -4.97 -7.86
N GLU A 306 18.61 -6.12 -7.86
CA GLU A 306 19.18 -7.36 -7.32
C GLU A 306 20.43 -7.81 -8.10
N GLU A 307 20.42 -7.61 -9.42
CA GLU A 307 21.60 -7.89 -10.24
C GLU A 307 22.75 -6.93 -9.93
N VAL A 308 22.42 -5.66 -9.70
CA VAL A 308 23.42 -4.64 -9.35
C VAL A 308 24.13 -5.06 -8.06
N ALA A 309 23.38 -5.49 -7.07
CA ALA A 309 23.95 -5.95 -5.80
C ALA A 309 24.78 -7.20 -6.00
N ALA A 310 24.26 -8.19 -6.73
CA ALA A 310 24.94 -9.46 -6.96
C ALA A 310 26.27 -9.29 -7.70
N LYS A 311 26.33 -8.34 -8.63
CA LYS A 311 27.53 -8.05 -9.44
C LYS A 311 28.44 -7.01 -8.80
N ASN A 312 28.08 -6.53 -7.63
CA ASN A 312 28.84 -5.49 -6.92
C ASN A 312 29.14 -4.28 -7.79
N MET A 313 28.11 -3.81 -8.50
CA MET A 313 28.27 -2.69 -9.43
C MET A 313 28.30 -1.36 -8.67
N THR A 314 29.13 -0.45 -9.20
CA THR A 314 29.14 0.94 -8.75
C THR A 314 28.14 1.76 -9.57
N LEU A 315 27.86 2.98 -9.15
CA LEU A 315 27.06 3.91 -9.94
C LEU A 315 27.74 4.16 -11.30
N SER A 316 29.05 4.29 -11.31
CA SER A 316 29.82 4.48 -12.55
C SER A 316 29.64 3.30 -13.51
N ASP A 317 29.65 2.07 -13.00
CA ASP A 317 29.39 0.87 -13.81
C ASP A 317 28.02 0.92 -14.47
N ILE A 318 27.00 1.32 -13.72
CA ILE A 318 25.64 1.43 -14.23
C ILE A 318 25.57 2.49 -15.33
N VAL A 319 26.18 3.65 -15.10
CA VAL A 319 26.22 4.74 -16.09
C VAL A 319 26.94 4.28 -17.35
N ASP A 320 28.06 3.56 -17.21
CA ASP A 320 28.82 3.04 -18.37
C ASP A 320 27.95 2.09 -19.21
N ASP A 321 27.18 1.21 -18.57
CA ASP A 321 26.28 0.29 -19.26
C ASP A 321 25.21 1.06 -20.06
N ILE A 322 24.65 2.09 -19.45
CA ILE A 322 23.64 2.94 -20.12
C ILE A 322 24.25 3.66 -21.30
N VAL A 323 25.42 4.28 -21.12
CA VAL A 323 26.12 5.02 -22.15
C VAL A 323 26.46 4.10 -23.35
N GLU A 324 26.91 2.88 -23.06
CA GLU A 324 27.23 1.92 -24.12
C GLU A 324 26.03 1.64 -25.01
N VAL A 325 24.84 1.45 -24.47
CA VAL A 325 23.63 1.22 -25.26
C VAL A 325 23.27 2.47 -26.08
N ILE A 326 23.32 3.63 -25.43
CA ILE A 326 23.00 4.91 -26.11
C ILE A 326 23.93 5.15 -27.31
N VAL A 327 25.24 4.97 -27.10
CA VAL A 327 26.23 5.17 -28.14
C VAL A 327 26.05 4.17 -29.30
N HIS A 328 25.84 2.91 -28.96
CA HIS A 328 25.62 1.87 -29.97
C HIS A 328 24.39 2.19 -30.83
N ARG A 329 23.31 2.60 -30.21
CA ARG A 329 22.09 2.96 -30.92
C ARG A 329 22.32 4.23 -31.79
N ALA A 330 23.06 5.20 -31.25
CA ALA A 330 23.38 6.44 -32.00
C ALA A 330 24.17 6.13 -33.25
N GLU A 331 25.08 5.17 -33.19
CA GLU A 331 25.86 4.73 -34.37
C GLU A 331 24.96 4.19 -35.49
N HIS A 332 23.77 3.75 -35.16
CA HIS A 332 22.76 3.25 -36.10
C HIS A 332 21.65 4.29 -36.38
N GLY A 333 21.86 5.54 -35.96
CA GLY A 333 20.87 6.60 -36.17
C GLY A 333 19.65 6.54 -35.26
N LEU A 334 19.71 5.77 -34.18
CA LEU A 334 18.58 5.55 -33.31
C LEU A 334 18.79 6.35 -32.00
N ASN A 335 18.46 7.63 -32.04
CA ASN A 335 18.69 8.56 -30.92
C ASN A 335 17.46 8.67 -30.01
N PHE A 336 16.86 7.54 -29.67
CA PHE A 336 15.71 7.48 -28.81
C PHE A 336 15.69 6.11 -28.12
N GLY A 337 14.93 6.04 -27.04
CA GLY A 337 14.75 4.78 -26.33
C GLY A 337 14.16 4.97 -24.94
N THR A 338 13.95 3.88 -24.25
CA THR A 338 13.44 3.89 -22.87
C THR A 338 14.36 3.10 -21.95
N ILE A 339 14.51 3.62 -20.76
CA ILE A 339 15.32 3.03 -19.71
C ILE A 339 14.44 2.90 -18.47
N LEU A 340 14.23 1.69 -17.99
CA LEU A 340 13.43 1.45 -16.78
C LEU A 340 14.37 1.32 -15.58
N ILE A 341 14.08 2.10 -14.56
CA ILE A 341 14.93 2.18 -13.35
C ILE A 341 14.04 1.93 -12.11
N PRO A 342 14.39 0.95 -11.28
CA PRO A 342 13.61 0.74 -10.05
C PRO A 342 13.91 1.82 -9.01
N GLU A 343 12.89 2.20 -8.29
CA GLU A 343 12.94 3.26 -7.27
C GLU A 343 14.06 3.02 -6.24
N GLY A 344 14.27 1.77 -5.87
CA GLY A 344 15.21 1.44 -4.81
C GLY A 344 16.65 1.21 -5.25
N LEU A 345 16.98 1.47 -6.50
CA LEU A 345 18.29 1.14 -7.07
C LEU A 345 19.46 1.59 -6.20
N ILE A 346 19.41 2.82 -5.69
CA ILE A 346 20.51 3.41 -4.94
C ILE A 346 20.89 2.54 -3.72
N GLU A 347 19.87 2.00 -3.06
CA GLU A 347 20.11 1.17 -1.86
C GLU A 347 20.73 -0.19 -2.18
N PHE A 348 20.65 -0.62 -3.44
CA PHE A 348 21.23 -1.89 -3.87
C PHE A 348 22.67 -1.76 -4.39
N ILE A 349 23.14 -0.54 -4.60
CA ILE A 349 24.54 -0.30 -4.96
C ILE A 349 25.37 -0.47 -3.68
N PRO A 350 26.29 -1.46 -3.59
CA PRO A 350 26.93 -1.79 -2.31
C PRO A 350 27.62 -0.61 -1.61
N ALA A 351 28.33 0.23 -2.37
CA ALA A 351 28.98 1.41 -1.77
C ALA A 351 27.95 2.39 -1.19
N MET A 352 26.81 2.55 -1.86
CA MET A 352 25.73 3.42 -1.37
C MET A 352 25.01 2.80 -0.16
N ARG A 353 24.86 1.49 -0.15
CA ARG A 353 24.29 0.77 1.00
C ARG A 353 25.18 0.94 2.23
N LYS A 354 26.48 0.87 2.06
CA LYS A 354 27.43 1.12 3.13
C LYS A 354 27.28 2.52 3.69
N LEU A 355 27.15 3.49 2.79
CA LEU A 355 26.91 4.88 3.20
C LEU A 355 25.65 5.04 4.06
N UNK A 356 24.79 4.44 3.60
CA UNK A 356 23.60 4.54 4.26
C UNK A 356 23.64 3.96 5.59
N SER A 357 24.21 2.89 5.71
CA SER A 357 24.39 2.23 7.00
C SER A 357 25.19 3.11 7.97
N GLU A 358 26.30 3.64 7.50
CA GLU A 358 27.13 4.51 8.34
C GLU A 358 26.38 5.78 8.76
N LEU A 359 25.55 6.35 7.87
CA LEU A 359 24.74 7.53 8.22
C LEU A 359 23.68 7.19 9.27
N ASN A 360 23.06 6.03 9.15
CA ASN A 360 22.06 5.58 10.13
C ASN A 360 22.70 5.39 11.51
N ASP A 361 23.92 4.84 11.54
CA ASP A 361 24.65 4.71 12.80
C ASP A 361 24.94 6.08 13.43
N LEU A 362 25.32 7.06 12.62
CA LEU A 362 25.55 8.42 13.12
C LEU A 362 24.27 8.99 13.72
N LEU A 363 23.16 8.86 13.02
CA LEU A 363 21.86 9.37 13.50
C LEU A 363 21.41 8.67 14.78
N ALA A 364 21.66 7.36 14.87
CA ALA A 364 21.18 6.56 16.01
C ALA A 364 22.04 6.72 17.25
N HIS A 365 23.36 6.88 17.10
CA HIS A 365 24.29 6.73 18.22
C HIS A 365 25.27 7.87 18.41
N ASN A 366 25.32 8.87 17.52
CA ASN A 366 26.34 9.90 17.58
C ASN A 366 25.75 11.25 18.00
N ASN A 367 25.94 11.61 19.26
CA ASN A 367 25.42 12.85 19.82
C ASN A 367 26.07 14.11 19.21
N ASP A 368 27.33 14.03 18.87
CA ASP A 368 28.06 15.14 18.24
C ASP A 368 27.46 15.47 16.88
N TYR A 369 27.18 14.45 16.07
CA TYR A 369 26.53 14.63 14.77
C TYR A 369 25.13 15.23 14.93
N ASN A 370 24.35 14.68 15.86
CA ASN A 370 22.97 15.12 16.08
C ASN A 370 22.87 16.54 16.64
N ALA A 371 23.92 17.01 17.30
CA ALA A 371 23.97 18.37 17.85
C ALA A 371 24.26 19.44 16.79
N LEU A 372 24.69 19.04 15.59
CA LEU A 372 25.00 19.99 14.52
C LEU A 372 23.74 20.64 13.99
N GLY A 373 23.78 21.95 13.77
CA GLY A 373 22.60 22.76 13.47
C GLY A 373 22.32 22.97 11.99
N THR A 374 23.31 22.76 11.11
CA THR A 374 23.14 23.02 9.68
C THR A 374 23.54 21.82 8.84
N ASP A 375 22.99 21.76 7.63
CA ASP A 375 23.33 20.70 6.68
C ASP A 375 24.81 20.76 6.27
N ASP A 376 25.36 21.96 6.15
CA ASP A 376 26.76 22.11 5.80
C ASP A 376 27.69 21.56 6.88
N GLU A 377 27.39 21.83 8.15
CA GLU A 377 28.15 21.27 9.28
C GLU A 377 28.07 19.75 9.28
N ARG A 378 26.89 19.19 9.01
CA ARG A 378 26.68 17.75 8.92
C ARG A 378 27.49 17.14 7.78
N ARG A 379 27.48 17.80 6.61
CA ARG A 379 28.26 17.33 5.45
C ARG A 379 29.76 17.30 5.76
N GLN A 380 30.27 18.32 6.41
CA GLN A 380 31.69 18.36 6.77
C GLN A 380 32.03 17.29 7.80
N TYR A 381 31.15 17.08 8.77
CA TYR A 381 31.33 16.02 9.77
C TYR A 381 31.39 14.64 9.10
N ILE A 382 30.49 14.39 8.17
CA ILE A 382 30.41 13.13 7.41
C ILE A 382 31.73 12.90 6.63
N LYS A 383 32.20 13.93 5.95
CA LYS A 383 33.46 13.85 5.17
C LYS A 383 34.66 13.46 6.03
N GLY A 384 34.67 13.90 7.28
CA GLY A 384 35.77 13.60 8.18
C GLY A 384 35.64 12.30 8.97
N THR A 385 34.46 11.68 8.96
CA THR A 385 34.14 10.58 9.86
C THR A 385 33.87 9.26 9.15
N LEU A 386 33.19 9.29 8.01
CA LEU A 386 32.82 8.09 7.27
C LEU A 386 33.99 7.52 6.51
N SER A 387 33.88 6.26 6.12
CA SER A 387 34.94 5.58 5.36
C SER A 387 35.13 6.28 4.01
N PRO A 388 36.34 6.21 3.44
CA PRO A 388 36.63 6.88 2.18
C PRO A 388 35.87 6.36 0.98
N GLU A 389 35.35 5.13 1.08
CA GLU A 389 34.59 4.51 -0.02
C GLU A 389 33.29 5.26 -0.30
#